data_127484e540986b0758befac42436961e
#
_entry.id   127484e540986b0758befac42436961e
#
_cell.length_a   1.000
_cell.length_b   1.000
_cell.length_c   1.000
_cell.angle_alpha   90.00
_cell.angle_beta   90.00
_cell.angle_gamma   90.00
#
_symmetry.space_group_name_H-M   'P 1'
#
loop_
_entity.id
_entity.type
_entity.pdbx_description
1 polymer ?
#
loop_
_entity_poly.entity_id
_entity_poly.type
_entity_poly.pdbx_seq_one_letter_code
_entity_poly.pdbx_strand_id
1 'polypeptide(L)'
;MLGYAFGAIRHGADVQIVRVQADVGPGFPRFTIVGLPDSSVSEAKARIRSAFHHAGLPFPKGRITVNLQPASLKKQGSWLDLAIAVAILRASASPSIPHDSTVFVAELSLDGGLVPQSGLSAIGLRMRDEGLSSLCVSTDQRLPWPFDNMFHMMRAADLADVVTQLRQSQVHAVRSPARNVTLPETTRFVPPLNGHPVELRLLAICAAGRHTLLMVGSPGVGKTTLADAFAHLLPDLTEDEALEVAAWQEIANPDYAFTLRPPVRRPHHAISARGLLGGGRWGTPGEVTLAHRGVLLLDEMLEFSHASLNALREPMDRGAIECTVNGKPTLFPASFQLIATANPCPCGYRGYGDCSCHDLDVRRYWTRCPGPILDRIDIVHHVNRDTGREQGGASLDAWVERVREATALLASSSGRTSTLSDDAHRVLRRACDRLRASERDREKIAALATTIAALEGRDEVLAPHVEEAIVWRRPGSLSPVRNAIT
;
A
#
# COMPACT_ATOMS: atom_id res chain seq x y z
N MET A 1 26.96 -8.73 -34.44
CA MET A 1 25.66 -9.41 -34.32
C MET A 1 24.90 -8.75 -33.18
N LEU A 2 23.61 -8.48 -33.34
CA LEU A 2 22.80 -7.76 -32.34
C LEU A 2 22.05 -8.77 -31.47
N GLY A 3 22.22 -8.66 -30.15
CA GLY A 3 21.45 -9.40 -29.14
C GLY A 3 20.69 -8.44 -28.24
N TYR A 4 19.54 -8.85 -27.67
CA TYR A 4 18.82 -8.05 -26.71
C TYR A 4 18.27 -8.88 -25.54
N ALA A 5 18.08 -8.25 -24.41
CA ALA A 5 17.44 -8.78 -23.22
C ALA A 5 16.65 -7.65 -22.52
N PHE A 6 15.74 -8.01 -21.63
CA PHE A 6 15.06 -7.05 -20.78
C PHE A 6 15.59 -7.15 -19.35
N GLY A 7 15.82 -6.00 -18.74
CA GLY A 7 16.13 -5.87 -17.33
C GLY A 7 15.22 -4.83 -16.69
N ALA A 8 15.39 -4.59 -15.41
CA ALA A 8 14.63 -3.57 -14.69
C ALA A 8 15.58 -2.64 -13.93
N ILE A 9 15.17 -1.39 -13.77
CA ILE A 9 15.79 -0.42 -12.86
C ILE A 9 14.74 0.16 -11.93
N ARG A 10 15.15 0.53 -10.72
CA ARG A 10 14.27 1.12 -9.72
C ARG A 10 14.73 2.52 -9.33
N HIS A 11 13.79 3.45 -9.29
CA HIS A 11 13.95 4.78 -8.73
C HIS A 11 12.89 5.02 -7.64
N GLY A 12 13.19 4.66 -6.39
CA GLY A 12 12.16 4.59 -5.35
C GLY A 12 11.20 3.44 -5.62
N ALA A 13 9.90 3.70 -5.70
CA ALA A 13 8.91 2.72 -6.14
C ALA A 13 8.62 2.73 -7.64
N ASP A 14 9.15 3.72 -8.37
CA ASP A 14 9.05 3.74 -9.83
C ASP A 14 10.04 2.73 -10.41
N VAL A 15 9.51 1.73 -11.11
CA VAL A 15 10.28 0.71 -11.83
C VAL A 15 10.10 0.91 -13.31
N GLN A 16 11.19 0.77 -14.04
CA GLN A 16 11.16 0.83 -15.49
C GLN A 16 11.85 -0.37 -16.09
N ILE A 17 11.19 -0.97 -17.07
CA ILE A 17 11.77 -2.04 -17.86
C ILE A 17 12.77 -1.42 -18.85
N VAL A 18 13.97 -1.96 -18.85
CA VAL A 18 15.09 -1.51 -19.69
C VAL A 18 15.35 -2.55 -20.75
N ARG A 19 15.25 -2.15 -22.01
CA ARG A 19 15.72 -2.99 -23.11
C ARG A 19 17.23 -2.82 -23.24
N VAL A 20 17.95 -3.88 -23.00
CA VAL A 20 19.40 -3.95 -23.11
C VAL A 20 19.75 -4.52 -24.50
N GLN A 21 20.48 -3.77 -25.32
CA GLN A 21 20.93 -4.20 -26.63
C GLN A 21 22.46 -4.33 -26.62
N ALA A 22 23.00 -5.44 -27.08
CA ALA A 22 24.41 -5.66 -27.22
C ALA A 22 24.77 -5.84 -28.69
N ASP A 23 25.77 -5.12 -29.17
CA ASP A 23 26.39 -5.31 -30.47
C ASP A 23 27.82 -5.81 -30.28
N VAL A 24 28.09 -6.99 -30.86
CA VAL A 24 29.40 -7.61 -30.87
C VAL A 24 29.94 -7.62 -32.30
N GLY A 25 31.02 -6.87 -32.52
CA GLY A 25 31.65 -6.69 -33.82
C GLY A 25 33.17 -6.89 -33.81
N PRO A 26 33.80 -6.97 -34.99
CA PRO A 26 35.25 -7.06 -35.10
C PRO A 26 35.94 -5.77 -34.63
N GLY A 27 37.21 -5.83 -34.28
CA GLY A 27 38.03 -4.71 -33.88
C GLY A 27 38.73 -4.90 -32.54
N PHE A 28 39.43 -3.86 -32.08
CA PHE A 28 40.13 -3.93 -30.79
C PHE A 28 39.16 -4.25 -29.63
N PRO A 29 39.56 -5.14 -28.70
CA PRO A 29 38.75 -5.49 -27.55
C PRO A 29 38.40 -4.24 -26.73
N ARG A 30 37.13 -3.85 -26.77
CA ARG A 30 36.59 -2.70 -26.03
C ARG A 30 35.19 -3.02 -25.57
N PHE A 31 34.90 -2.83 -24.27
CA PHE A 31 33.56 -2.97 -23.72
C PHE A 31 33.03 -1.59 -23.31
N THR A 32 31.99 -1.12 -23.96
CA THR A 32 31.36 0.19 -23.76
C THR A 32 29.89 0.01 -23.43
N ILE A 33 29.40 0.72 -22.39
CA ILE A 33 27.98 0.80 -22.05
C ILE A 33 27.53 2.25 -22.27
N VAL A 34 26.45 2.43 -23.05
CA VAL A 34 25.84 3.72 -23.37
C VAL A 34 24.37 3.76 -22.91
N GLY A 35 23.77 4.93 -22.79
CA GLY A 35 22.40 5.09 -22.31
C GLY A 35 22.32 5.59 -20.87
N LEU A 36 23.20 6.54 -20.50
CA LEU A 36 23.29 7.17 -19.17
C LEU A 36 23.49 6.19 -17.99
N PRO A 37 24.51 5.27 -18.06
CA PRO A 37 24.84 4.42 -16.94
C PRO A 37 25.46 5.27 -15.80
N ASP A 38 25.20 4.90 -14.55
CA ASP A 38 25.95 5.40 -13.40
C ASP A 38 27.28 4.64 -13.20
N SER A 39 27.98 4.93 -12.08
CA SER A 39 29.21 4.23 -11.73
C SER A 39 29.00 2.73 -11.53
N SER A 40 27.92 2.33 -10.81
CA SER A 40 27.60 0.93 -10.53
C SER A 40 27.39 0.12 -11.80
N VAL A 41 26.61 0.67 -12.76
CA VAL A 41 26.40 0.04 -14.07
C VAL A 41 27.69 0.03 -14.87
N SER A 42 28.55 1.01 -14.72
CA SER A 42 29.86 1.05 -15.37
C SER A 42 30.83 -0.03 -14.83
N GLU A 43 30.75 -0.33 -13.53
CA GLU A 43 31.51 -1.40 -12.85
C GLU A 43 31.05 -2.81 -13.24
N ALA A 44 29.80 -2.96 -13.70
CA ALA A 44 29.26 -4.22 -14.23
C ALA A 44 30.17 -4.88 -15.27
N LYS A 45 30.97 -4.10 -16.02
CA LYS A 45 31.90 -4.64 -17.01
C LYS A 45 32.90 -5.64 -16.42
N ALA A 46 33.41 -5.35 -15.21
CA ALA A 46 34.34 -6.23 -14.52
C ALA A 46 33.63 -7.49 -14.02
N ARG A 47 32.46 -7.32 -13.37
CA ARG A 47 31.66 -8.44 -12.86
C ARG A 47 31.23 -9.37 -13.99
N ILE A 48 30.69 -8.85 -15.08
CA ILE A 48 30.23 -9.64 -16.24
C ILE A 48 31.40 -10.41 -16.87
N ARG A 49 32.57 -9.77 -17.06
CA ARG A 49 33.73 -10.47 -17.62
C ARG A 49 34.19 -11.63 -16.75
N SER A 50 34.24 -11.42 -15.43
CA SER A 50 34.60 -12.43 -14.46
C SER A 50 33.57 -13.57 -14.44
N ALA A 51 32.29 -13.25 -14.44
CA ALA A 51 31.19 -14.22 -14.46
C ALA A 51 31.24 -15.13 -15.71
N PHE A 52 31.52 -14.56 -16.89
CA PHE A 52 31.72 -15.39 -18.11
C PHE A 52 32.88 -16.37 -17.95
N HIS A 53 33.98 -15.91 -17.36
CA HIS A 53 35.16 -16.77 -17.17
C HIS A 53 34.84 -17.96 -16.25
N HIS A 54 34.24 -17.70 -15.09
CA HIS A 54 33.89 -18.75 -14.12
C HIS A 54 32.75 -19.67 -14.59
N ALA A 55 31.82 -19.14 -15.38
CA ALA A 55 30.78 -19.97 -16.03
C ALA A 55 31.31 -20.84 -17.21
N GLY A 56 32.61 -20.76 -17.55
CA GLY A 56 33.17 -21.46 -18.69
C GLY A 56 32.63 -20.98 -20.03
N LEU A 57 32.08 -19.76 -20.11
CA LEU A 57 31.51 -19.22 -21.31
C LEU A 57 32.53 -18.37 -22.09
N PRO A 58 32.60 -18.45 -23.41
CA PRO A 58 33.52 -17.64 -24.20
C PRO A 58 33.12 -16.17 -24.17
N PHE A 59 33.96 -15.29 -23.63
CA PHE A 59 33.77 -13.86 -23.71
C PHE A 59 34.19 -13.32 -25.08
N PRO A 60 33.39 -12.50 -25.77
CA PRO A 60 33.72 -11.99 -27.11
C PRO A 60 35.04 -11.22 -27.12
N LYS A 61 35.93 -11.54 -28.09
CA LYS A 61 37.26 -10.94 -28.22
C LYS A 61 37.27 -9.59 -28.96
N GLY A 62 36.14 -9.21 -29.60
CA GLY A 62 36.01 -7.98 -30.37
C GLY A 62 35.49 -6.78 -29.59
N ARG A 63 34.94 -5.83 -30.33
CA ARG A 63 34.28 -4.64 -29.74
C ARG A 63 32.88 -5.02 -29.28
N ILE A 64 32.58 -4.72 -28.00
CA ILE A 64 31.26 -4.89 -27.40
C ILE A 64 30.72 -3.51 -27.10
N THR A 65 29.52 -3.18 -27.62
CA THR A 65 28.78 -1.97 -27.30
C THR A 65 27.41 -2.38 -26.75
N VAL A 66 27.12 -1.99 -25.51
CA VAL A 66 25.82 -2.22 -24.87
C VAL A 66 25.07 -0.90 -24.78
N ASN A 67 23.85 -0.87 -25.30
CA ASN A 67 22.94 0.27 -25.25
C ASN A 67 21.76 0.00 -24.33
N LEU A 68 21.51 0.86 -23.36
CA LEU A 68 20.44 0.78 -22.38
C LEU A 68 19.29 1.72 -22.75
N GLN A 69 18.16 1.20 -23.19
CA GLN A 69 16.99 1.97 -23.62
C GLN A 69 15.90 2.01 -22.55
N PRO A 70 15.23 3.18 -22.35
CA PRO A 70 15.39 4.46 -23.07
C PRO A 70 16.61 5.24 -22.60
N ALA A 71 17.30 5.93 -23.51
CA ALA A 71 18.53 6.69 -23.22
C ALA A 71 18.31 7.94 -22.34
N SER A 72 17.07 8.42 -22.24
CA SER A 72 16.70 9.62 -21.45
C SER A 72 16.74 9.42 -19.93
N LEU A 73 16.80 8.17 -19.47
CA LEU A 73 16.78 7.82 -18.05
C LEU A 73 18.16 7.42 -17.56
N LYS A 74 18.54 7.93 -16.39
CA LYS A 74 19.76 7.52 -15.70
C LYS A 74 19.56 6.12 -15.11
N LYS A 75 20.42 5.16 -15.47
CA LYS A 75 20.38 3.79 -14.94
C LYS A 75 21.30 3.72 -13.74
N GLN A 76 20.73 3.24 -12.62
CA GLN A 76 21.41 3.14 -11.33
C GLN A 76 21.33 1.71 -10.80
N GLY A 77 22.40 1.31 -10.08
CA GLY A 77 22.45 0.02 -9.41
C GLY A 77 22.93 -1.14 -10.30
N SER A 78 23.06 -2.32 -9.68
CA SER A 78 23.64 -3.52 -10.29
C SER A 78 22.59 -4.49 -10.88
N TRP A 79 21.31 -4.14 -10.85
CA TRP A 79 20.22 -5.00 -11.30
C TRP A 79 20.26 -5.43 -12.77
N LEU A 80 20.98 -4.65 -13.60
CA LEU A 80 21.11 -4.89 -15.03
C LEU A 80 22.23 -5.85 -15.41
N ASP A 81 23.09 -6.29 -14.47
CA ASP A 81 24.25 -7.10 -14.78
C ASP A 81 23.88 -8.36 -15.55
N LEU A 82 22.87 -9.11 -15.05
CA LEU A 82 22.41 -10.32 -15.71
C LEU A 82 21.81 -10.04 -17.08
N ALA A 83 20.99 -9.00 -17.23
CA ALA A 83 20.39 -8.62 -18.50
C ALA A 83 21.47 -8.24 -19.54
N ILE A 84 22.53 -7.54 -19.11
CA ILE A 84 23.67 -7.18 -19.97
C ILE A 84 24.42 -8.44 -20.39
N ALA A 85 24.70 -9.36 -19.46
CA ALA A 85 25.36 -10.63 -19.75
C ALA A 85 24.57 -11.46 -20.78
N VAL A 86 23.26 -11.61 -20.59
CA VAL A 86 22.38 -12.34 -21.52
C VAL A 86 22.32 -11.66 -22.91
N ALA A 87 22.27 -10.32 -22.97
CA ALA A 87 22.30 -9.59 -24.23
C ALA A 87 23.61 -9.83 -25.00
N ILE A 88 24.77 -9.87 -24.30
CA ILE A 88 26.07 -10.18 -24.89
C ILE A 88 26.11 -11.64 -25.38
N LEU A 89 25.59 -12.59 -24.60
CA LEU A 89 25.49 -14.00 -25.02
C LEU A 89 24.66 -14.17 -26.28
N ARG A 90 23.51 -13.49 -26.38
CA ARG A 90 22.64 -13.50 -27.56
C ARG A 90 23.28 -12.82 -28.79
N ALA A 91 24.19 -11.86 -28.58
CA ALA A 91 24.94 -11.19 -29.62
C ALA A 91 26.16 -12.02 -30.11
N SER A 92 26.63 -12.98 -29.27
CA SER A 92 27.76 -13.81 -29.58
C SER A 92 27.29 -15.00 -30.44
N ALA A 93 27.87 -15.22 -31.60
CA ALA A 93 27.43 -16.19 -32.63
C ALA A 93 27.53 -17.67 -32.25
N SER A 94 27.53 -18.05 -30.97
CA SER A 94 27.61 -19.44 -30.50
C SER A 94 26.33 -19.82 -29.74
N PRO A 95 25.90 -21.08 -29.80
CA PRO A 95 24.61 -21.51 -30.30
C PRO A 95 23.43 -20.70 -29.78
N SER A 96 22.46 -20.46 -30.65
CA SER A 96 21.32 -19.56 -30.48
C SER A 96 20.62 -19.69 -29.12
N ILE A 97 20.85 -18.71 -28.20
CA ILE A 97 19.99 -18.47 -27.08
C ILE A 97 18.75 -17.76 -27.62
N PRO A 98 17.53 -18.30 -27.45
CA PRO A 98 16.34 -17.67 -28.01
C PRO A 98 16.10 -16.28 -27.43
N HIS A 99 15.58 -15.40 -28.26
CA HIS A 99 15.12 -14.10 -27.85
C HIS A 99 13.68 -14.23 -27.36
N ASP A 100 13.46 -13.87 -26.10
CA ASP A 100 12.16 -13.86 -25.44
C ASP A 100 11.93 -12.55 -24.69
N SER A 101 10.78 -12.40 -24.10
CA SER A 101 10.39 -11.25 -23.26
C SER A 101 10.72 -11.43 -21.77
N THR A 102 11.59 -12.38 -21.41
CA THR A 102 12.01 -12.59 -20.02
C THR A 102 12.76 -11.37 -19.50
N VAL A 103 12.33 -10.90 -18.32
CA VAL A 103 13.00 -9.83 -17.59
C VAL A 103 14.05 -10.46 -16.67
N PHE A 104 15.29 -10.03 -16.78
CA PHE A 104 16.43 -10.56 -16.02
C PHE A 104 16.80 -9.57 -14.93
N VAL A 105 16.73 -10.00 -13.67
CA VAL A 105 16.96 -9.12 -12.49
C VAL A 105 17.89 -9.82 -11.51
N ALA A 106 19.18 -9.55 -11.61
CA ALA A 106 20.18 -9.95 -10.63
C ALA A 106 21.46 -9.13 -10.82
N GLU A 107 22.20 -8.95 -9.76
CA GLU A 107 23.61 -8.57 -9.80
C GLU A 107 24.45 -9.85 -10.01
N LEU A 108 25.54 -9.74 -10.72
CA LEU A 108 26.51 -10.83 -10.88
C LEU A 108 27.66 -10.66 -9.89
N SER A 109 27.93 -11.69 -9.11
CA SER A 109 29.16 -11.82 -8.35
C SER A 109 30.35 -12.16 -9.27
N LEU A 110 31.56 -12.00 -8.78
CA LEU A 110 32.78 -12.25 -9.57
C LEU A 110 32.94 -13.72 -9.97
N ASP A 111 32.40 -14.64 -9.18
CA ASP A 111 32.36 -16.08 -9.46
C ASP A 111 31.22 -16.50 -10.40
N GLY A 112 30.38 -15.56 -10.82
CA GLY A 112 29.26 -15.78 -11.73
C GLY A 112 27.94 -16.10 -11.05
N GLY A 113 27.89 -16.13 -9.72
CA GLY A 113 26.66 -16.34 -8.94
C GLY A 113 25.67 -15.17 -9.10
N LEU A 114 24.38 -15.46 -9.00
CA LEU A 114 23.32 -14.48 -9.03
C LEU A 114 23.00 -13.97 -7.61
N VAL A 115 23.22 -12.68 -7.38
CA VAL A 115 22.96 -12.04 -6.09
C VAL A 115 21.49 -11.56 -6.01
N PRO A 116 20.74 -11.97 -4.97
CA PRO A 116 19.36 -11.55 -4.77
C PRO A 116 19.21 -10.03 -4.68
N GLN A 117 18.06 -9.52 -5.14
CA GLN A 117 17.74 -8.10 -5.14
C GLN A 117 16.49 -7.81 -4.28
N SER A 118 16.39 -6.62 -3.69
CA SER A 118 15.21 -6.18 -2.93
C SER A 118 14.26 -5.36 -3.81
N GLY A 119 12.93 -5.34 -3.49
CA GLY A 119 11.97 -4.49 -4.20
C GLY A 119 11.38 -5.13 -5.44
N LEU A 120 11.27 -6.44 -5.49
CA LEU A 120 10.70 -7.17 -6.62
C LEU A 120 9.20 -6.93 -6.80
N SER A 121 8.46 -6.61 -5.74
CA SER A 121 7.02 -6.33 -5.84
C SER A 121 6.73 -5.18 -6.80
N ALA A 122 7.55 -4.13 -6.80
CA ALA A 122 7.43 -3.04 -7.76
C ALA A 122 7.75 -3.48 -9.20
N ILE A 123 8.69 -4.42 -9.39
CA ILE A 123 8.98 -5.01 -10.70
C ILE A 123 7.78 -5.82 -11.19
N GLY A 124 7.18 -6.63 -10.32
CA GLY A 124 6.00 -7.43 -10.63
C GLY A 124 4.82 -6.55 -11.09
N LEU A 125 4.54 -5.45 -10.41
CA LEU A 125 3.54 -4.47 -10.84
C LEU A 125 3.84 -3.96 -12.25
N ARG A 126 5.08 -3.53 -12.49
CA ARG A 126 5.46 -2.97 -13.79
C ARG A 126 5.41 -4.00 -14.90
N MET A 127 5.84 -5.22 -14.66
CA MET A 127 5.75 -6.32 -15.61
C MET A 127 4.30 -6.62 -15.99
N ARG A 128 3.39 -6.66 -15.00
CA ARG A 128 1.95 -6.85 -15.23
C ARG A 128 1.39 -5.74 -16.13
N ASP A 129 1.70 -4.48 -15.83
CA ASP A 129 1.21 -3.33 -16.58
C ASP A 129 1.73 -3.30 -18.04
N GLU A 130 2.91 -3.85 -18.29
CA GLU A 130 3.50 -3.99 -19.63
C GLU A 130 3.17 -5.34 -20.32
N GLY A 131 2.40 -6.22 -19.67
CA GLY A 131 2.02 -7.53 -20.22
C GLY A 131 3.20 -8.52 -20.32
N LEU A 132 4.25 -8.36 -19.50
CA LEU A 132 5.40 -9.24 -19.43
C LEU A 132 5.11 -10.39 -18.47
N SER A 133 5.37 -11.62 -18.90
CA SER A 133 4.96 -12.82 -18.16
C SER A 133 6.12 -13.66 -17.62
N SER A 134 7.38 -13.35 -17.95
CA SER A 134 8.54 -14.18 -17.57
C SER A 134 9.59 -13.38 -16.81
N LEU A 135 10.05 -13.89 -15.68
CA LEU A 135 11.03 -13.24 -14.80
C LEU A 135 12.15 -14.24 -14.42
N CYS A 136 13.39 -13.80 -14.58
CA CYS A 136 14.57 -14.55 -14.16
C CYS A 136 15.25 -13.87 -12.97
N VAL A 137 15.45 -14.62 -11.89
CA VAL A 137 16.05 -14.15 -10.62
C VAL A 137 16.97 -15.21 -10.02
N SER A 138 17.71 -14.83 -8.97
CA SER A 138 18.52 -15.77 -8.18
C SER A 138 17.67 -16.87 -7.52
N THR A 139 18.23 -18.08 -7.37
CA THR A 139 17.61 -19.17 -6.59
C THR A 139 17.36 -18.77 -5.14
N ASP A 140 18.21 -17.92 -4.56
CA ASP A 140 18.11 -17.45 -3.18
C ASP A 140 17.16 -16.28 -3.03
N GLN A 141 16.53 -15.86 -4.14
CA GLN A 141 15.59 -14.74 -4.14
C GLN A 141 14.34 -15.07 -3.34
N ARG A 142 14.06 -14.27 -2.33
CA ARG A 142 12.75 -14.24 -1.67
C ARG A 142 11.77 -13.54 -2.60
N LEU A 143 10.71 -14.23 -2.96
CA LEU A 143 9.66 -13.70 -3.83
C LEU A 143 8.39 -13.50 -3.03
N PRO A 144 7.63 -12.42 -3.33
CA PRO A 144 6.25 -12.31 -2.90
C PRO A 144 5.46 -13.54 -3.39
N TRP A 145 4.60 -14.08 -2.54
CA TRP A 145 3.80 -15.26 -2.83
C TRP A 145 3.05 -15.24 -4.19
N PRO A 146 2.47 -14.11 -4.68
CA PRO A 146 1.73 -14.14 -5.95
C PRO A 146 2.61 -14.35 -7.19
N PHE A 147 3.94 -14.16 -7.09
CA PHE A 147 4.83 -14.20 -8.26
C PHE A 147 4.82 -15.53 -9.00
N ASP A 148 4.83 -16.63 -8.27
CA ASP A 148 4.82 -17.98 -8.88
C ASP A 148 3.47 -18.27 -9.59
N ASN A 149 2.40 -17.56 -9.26
CA ASN A 149 1.10 -17.64 -9.92
C ASN A 149 0.96 -16.64 -11.09
N MET A 150 1.60 -15.47 -10.96
CA MET A 150 1.48 -14.37 -11.92
C MET A 150 2.49 -14.47 -13.07
N PHE A 151 3.67 -15.04 -12.83
CA PHE A 151 4.78 -15.03 -13.77
C PHE A 151 5.39 -16.43 -13.97
N HIS A 152 5.92 -16.66 -15.17
CA HIS A 152 6.81 -17.79 -15.43
C HIS A 152 8.16 -17.50 -14.79
N MET A 153 8.46 -18.19 -13.69
CA MET A 153 9.66 -17.93 -12.91
C MET A 153 10.82 -18.80 -13.39
N MET A 154 11.93 -18.16 -13.77
CA MET A 154 13.23 -18.78 -13.98
C MET A 154 14.11 -18.49 -12.77
N ARG A 155 14.49 -19.50 -12.02
CA ARG A 155 15.38 -19.36 -10.85
C ARG A 155 16.71 -19.99 -11.19
N ALA A 156 17.80 -19.23 -11.11
CA ALA A 156 19.14 -19.68 -11.44
C ALA A 156 20.13 -19.36 -10.33
N ALA A 157 21.08 -20.24 -10.09
CA ALA A 157 22.13 -20.04 -9.09
C ALA A 157 23.25 -19.16 -9.64
N ASP A 158 23.59 -19.33 -10.91
CA ASP A 158 24.68 -18.64 -11.58
C ASP A 158 24.41 -18.42 -13.08
N LEU A 159 25.33 -17.76 -13.77
CA LEU A 159 25.20 -17.45 -15.19
C LEU A 159 25.21 -18.73 -16.07
N ALA A 160 25.90 -19.82 -15.67
CA ALA A 160 25.92 -21.07 -16.42
C ALA A 160 24.56 -21.76 -16.36
N ASP A 161 23.91 -21.72 -15.19
CA ASP A 161 22.57 -22.25 -14.99
C ASP A 161 21.53 -21.44 -15.82
N VAL A 162 21.61 -20.11 -15.85
CA VAL A 162 20.78 -19.27 -16.74
C VAL A 162 20.89 -19.71 -18.19
N VAL A 163 22.11 -19.92 -18.71
CA VAL A 163 22.33 -20.33 -20.09
C VAL A 163 21.74 -21.70 -20.34
N THR A 164 21.90 -22.64 -19.39
CA THR A 164 21.36 -23.99 -19.49
C THR A 164 19.85 -23.98 -19.59
N GLN A 165 19.19 -23.22 -18.69
CA GLN A 165 17.73 -23.09 -18.68
C GLN A 165 17.19 -22.38 -19.93
N LEU A 166 17.84 -21.32 -20.42
CA LEU A 166 17.45 -20.63 -21.66
C LEU A 166 17.55 -21.55 -22.91
N ARG A 167 18.48 -22.47 -22.93
CA ARG A 167 18.60 -23.47 -23.99
C ARG A 167 17.54 -24.57 -23.91
N GLN A 168 17.15 -24.94 -22.69
CA GLN A 168 16.13 -25.94 -22.41
C GLN A 168 14.70 -25.41 -22.56
N SER A 169 14.48 -24.10 -22.37
CA SER A 169 13.15 -23.46 -22.42
C SER A 169 12.44 -23.56 -23.78
N GLN A 170 13.10 -24.09 -24.82
CA GLN A 170 12.41 -24.52 -26.03
C GLN A 170 11.49 -25.73 -25.80
N VAL A 171 11.54 -26.38 -24.62
CA VAL A 171 10.86 -27.66 -24.39
C VAL A 171 9.75 -27.61 -23.32
N HIS A 172 9.83 -26.80 -22.30
CA HIS A 172 8.78 -26.79 -21.24
C HIS A 172 8.60 -25.45 -20.55
N ALA A 173 7.37 -24.90 -20.65
CA ALA A 173 6.83 -23.98 -19.65
C ALA A 173 6.51 -24.80 -18.39
N VAL A 174 7.46 -24.96 -17.49
CA VAL A 174 7.22 -25.61 -16.20
C VAL A 174 6.52 -24.59 -15.30
N ARG A 175 5.19 -24.72 -15.17
CA ARG A 175 4.50 -24.15 -14.02
C ARG A 175 5.07 -24.85 -12.78
N SER A 176 5.83 -24.14 -11.95
CA SER A 176 6.15 -24.64 -10.61
C SER A 176 4.84 -24.97 -9.90
N PRO A 177 4.74 -26.15 -9.23
CA PRO A 177 3.53 -26.45 -8.47
C PRO A 177 3.32 -25.35 -7.45
N ALA A 178 2.10 -24.81 -7.40
CA ALA A 178 1.72 -23.81 -6.43
C ALA A 178 2.11 -24.32 -5.03
N ARG A 179 3.13 -23.71 -4.43
CA ARG A 179 3.40 -23.91 -3.01
C ARG A 179 2.20 -23.30 -2.29
N ASN A 180 1.45 -24.15 -1.59
CA ASN A 180 0.52 -23.66 -0.57
C ASN A 180 1.35 -22.94 0.50
N VAL A 181 1.55 -21.65 0.29
CA VAL A 181 2.16 -20.79 1.30
C VAL A 181 1.07 -20.54 2.33
N THR A 182 1.12 -21.27 3.42
CA THR A 182 0.41 -20.90 4.64
C THR A 182 0.93 -19.51 5.02
N LEU A 183 0.09 -18.51 4.80
CA LEU A 183 0.35 -17.16 5.32
C LEU A 183 0.58 -17.30 6.84
N PRO A 184 1.64 -16.71 7.39
CA PRO A 184 1.84 -16.77 8.82
C PRO A 184 0.58 -16.19 9.49
N GLU A 185 -0.14 -17.02 10.21
CA GLU A 185 -1.17 -16.57 11.14
C GLU A 185 -0.48 -15.72 12.21
N THR A 186 -0.36 -14.44 11.97
CA THR A 186 -0.01 -13.52 13.04
C THR A 186 -1.24 -13.40 13.93
N THR A 187 -1.36 -14.33 14.87
CA THR A 187 -2.31 -14.24 15.97
C THR A 187 -1.95 -13.00 16.79
N ARG A 188 -2.48 -11.84 16.38
CA ARG A 188 -2.48 -10.68 17.26
C ARG A 188 -3.43 -11.00 18.41
N PHE A 189 -2.94 -10.91 19.63
CA PHE A 189 -3.78 -10.96 20.81
C PHE A 189 -4.83 -9.84 20.72
N VAL A 190 -6.10 -10.20 20.61
CA VAL A 190 -7.20 -9.26 20.71
C VAL A 190 -7.68 -9.31 22.16
N PRO A 191 -7.58 -8.21 22.91
CA PRO A 191 -8.18 -8.16 24.21
C PRO A 191 -9.70 -8.37 24.09
N PRO A 192 -10.35 -9.10 25.02
CA PRO A 192 -11.78 -9.29 24.98
C PRO A 192 -12.49 -7.94 25.06
N LEU A 193 -13.26 -7.60 24.03
CA LEU A 193 -14.06 -6.36 23.93
C LEU A 193 -15.43 -6.55 24.61
N ASN A 194 -15.46 -7.20 25.74
CA ASN A 194 -16.68 -7.40 26.52
C ASN A 194 -17.20 -6.03 27.00
N GLY A 195 -18.42 -5.69 26.61
CA GLY A 195 -19.09 -4.46 27.06
C GLY A 195 -19.16 -3.31 26.03
N HIS A 196 -18.83 -3.54 24.75
CA HIS A 196 -18.85 -2.51 23.73
C HIS A 196 -19.62 -2.94 22.45
N PRO A 197 -20.86 -3.42 22.51
CA PRO A 197 -21.58 -3.93 21.34
C PRO A 197 -21.87 -2.83 20.30
N VAL A 198 -22.13 -1.61 20.75
CA VAL A 198 -22.41 -0.43 19.90
C VAL A 198 -21.14 -0.02 19.13
N GLU A 199 -20.01 0.03 19.85
CA GLU A 199 -18.71 0.35 19.28
C GLU A 199 -18.26 -0.74 18.29
N LEU A 200 -18.49 -2.02 18.56
CA LEU A 200 -18.18 -3.11 17.63
C LEU A 200 -18.97 -2.99 16.33
N ARG A 201 -20.29 -2.67 16.39
CA ARG A 201 -21.09 -2.40 15.19
C ARG A 201 -20.53 -1.20 14.43
N LEU A 202 -20.20 -0.11 15.12
CA LEU A 202 -19.61 1.07 14.52
C LEU A 202 -18.28 0.75 13.82
N LEU A 203 -17.39 0.02 14.50
CA LEU A 203 -16.11 -0.39 13.90
C LEU A 203 -16.31 -1.28 12.68
N ALA A 204 -17.30 -2.19 12.70
CA ALA A 204 -17.64 -3.02 11.54
C ALA A 204 -18.16 -2.17 10.35
N ILE A 205 -19.01 -1.15 10.61
CA ILE A 205 -19.44 -0.19 9.58
C ILE A 205 -18.21 0.53 8.99
N CYS A 206 -17.32 1.02 9.85
CA CYS A 206 -16.10 1.70 9.40
C CYS A 206 -15.20 0.76 8.58
N ALA A 207 -15.02 -0.49 9.00
CA ALA A 207 -14.16 -1.47 8.31
C ALA A 207 -14.73 -1.84 6.93
N ALA A 208 -16.03 -2.13 6.83
CA ALA A 208 -16.67 -2.54 5.58
C ALA A 208 -16.71 -1.42 4.54
N GLY A 209 -17.04 -0.19 4.96
CA GLY A 209 -17.17 0.98 4.07
C GLY A 209 -15.93 1.86 3.97
N ARG A 210 -14.83 1.52 4.66
CA ARG A 210 -13.61 2.33 4.76
C ARG A 210 -13.86 3.76 5.26
N HIS A 211 -14.85 3.93 6.17
CA HIS A 211 -15.20 5.23 6.72
C HIS A 211 -14.17 5.73 7.74
N THR A 212 -13.87 7.01 7.69
CA THR A 212 -12.98 7.67 8.65
C THR A 212 -13.67 7.87 9.99
N LEU A 213 -12.97 7.60 11.11
CA LEU A 213 -13.52 7.62 12.45
C LEU A 213 -12.66 8.44 13.41
N LEU A 214 -13.31 9.31 14.19
CA LEU A 214 -12.73 9.96 15.36
C LEU A 214 -13.47 9.50 16.62
N MET A 215 -12.77 8.82 17.52
CA MET A 215 -13.27 8.42 18.83
C MET A 215 -12.87 9.44 19.89
N VAL A 216 -13.84 10.04 20.56
CA VAL A 216 -13.63 11.04 21.63
C VAL A 216 -14.08 10.43 22.96
N GLY A 217 -13.26 10.54 24.01
CA GLY A 217 -13.65 10.01 25.32
C GLY A 217 -12.60 10.28 26.38
N SER A 218 -12.94 10.02 27.65
CA SER A 218 -12.01 10.20 28.78
C SER A 218 -10.80 9.25 28.69
N PRO A 219 -9.70 9.57 29.38
CA PRO A 219 -8.58 8.62 29.53
C PRO A 219 -9.06 7.28 30.15
N GLY A 220 -8.52 6.17 29.65
CA GLY A 220 -8.83 4.85 30.19
C GLY A 220 -10.20 4.27 29.82
N VAL A 221 -10.96 4.90 28.89
CA VAL A 221 -12.27 4.39 28.43
C VAL A 221 -12.16 3.28 27.37
N GLY A 222 -10.95 2.90 26.96
CA GLY A 222 -10.74 1.83 25.98
C GLY A 222 -10.60 2.28 24.52
N LYS A 223 -10.45 3.57 24.21
CA LYS A 223 -10.29 4.08 22.83
C LYS A 223 -9.15 3.38 22.05
N THR A 224 -7.99 3.22 22.68
CA THR A 224 -6.84 2.54 22.06
C THR A 224 -7.12 1.07 21.86
N THR A 225 -7.81 0.40 22.80
CA THR A 225 -8.23 -1.00 22.65
C THR A 225 -9.21 -1.20 21.50
N LEU A 226 -10.18 -0.27 21.34
CA LEU A 226 -11.11 -0.27 20.20
C LEU A 226 -10.38 -0.03 18.86
N ALA A 227 -9.39 0.86 18.84
CA ALA A 227 -8.56 1.09 17.67
C ALA A 227 -7.69 -0.13 17.31
N ASP A 228 -7.22 -0.88 18.31
CA ASP A 228 -6.51 -2.15 18.07
C ASP A 228 -7.45 -3.24 17.53
N ALA A 229 -8.65 -3.33 18.09
CA ALA A 229 -9.68 -4.25 17.61
C ALA A 229 -10.10 -3.96 16.17
N PHE A 230 -10.14 -2.69 15.77
CA PHE A 230 -10.44 -2.29 14.41
C PHE A 230 -9.54 -2.96 13.38
N ALA A 231 -8.24 -3.09 13.68
CA ALA A 231 -7.28 -3.74 12.79
C ALA A 231 -7.61 -5.21 12.49
N HIS A 232 -8.36 -5.89 13.36
CA HIS A 232 -8.80 -7.28 13.16
C HIS A 232 -10.06 -7.39 12.30
N LEU A 233 -10.87 -6.33 12.24
CA LEU A 233 -12.07 -6.29 11.42
C LEU A 233 -11.78 -6.05 9.94
N LEU A 234 -10.55 -5.61 9.60
CA LEU A 234 -10.21 -5.29 8.22
C LEU A 234 -10.20 -6.56 7.36
N PRO A 235 -10.88 -6.54 6.21
CA PRO A 235 -10.80 -7.64 5.25
C PRO A 235 -9.40 -7.74 4.66
N ASP A 236 -9.02 -8.95 4.25
CA ASP A 236 -7.76 -9.16 3.55
C ASP A 236 -7.77 -8.41 2.21
N LEU A 237 -6.60 -7.94 1.81
CA LEU A 237 -6.38 -7.33 0.50
C LEU A 237 -6.47 -8.39 -0.60
N THR A 238 -6.85 -7.97 -1.81
CA THR A 238 -6.62 -8.80 -3.00
C THR A 238 -5.12 -8.95 -3.27
N GLU A 239 -4.74 -9.94 -4.06
CA GLU A 239 -3.33 -10.14 -4.43
C GLU A 239 -2.73 -8.90 -5.11
N ASP A 240 -3.50 -8.25 -5.97
CA ASP A 240 -3.08 -7.02 -6.66
C ASP A 240 -2.88 -5.85 -5.68
N GLU A 241 -3.80 -5.65 -4.74
CA GLU A 241 -3.68 -4.62 -3.71
C GLU A 241 -2.50 -4.88 -2.77
N ALA A 242 -2.29 -6.15 -2.39
CA ALA A 242 -1.18 -6.55 -1.55
C ALA A 242 0.17 -6.34 -2.26
N LEU A 243 0.22 -6.54 -3.57
CA LEU A 243 1.40 -6.26 -4.38
C LEU A 243 1.70 -4.75 -4.45
N GLU A 244 0.67 -3.90 -4.60
CA GLU A 244 0.80 -2.44 -4.50
C GLU A 244 1.39 -2.02 -3.15
N VAL A 245 0.88 -2.57 -2.06
CA VAL A 245 1.38 -2.31 -0.70
C VAL A 245 2.83 -2.78 -0.55
N ALA A 246 3.12 -4.01 -0.96
CA ALA A 246 4.45 -4.60 -0.83
C ALA A 246 5.51 -3.78 -1.57
N ALA A 247 5.19 -3.23 -2.74
CA ALA A 247 6.09 -2.39 -3.52
C ALA A 247 6.63 -1.18 -2.73
N TRP A 248 5.80 -0.60 -1.86
CA TRP A 248 6.19 0.53 -1.02
C TRP A 248 6.79 0.09 0.32
N GLN A 249 6.28 -0.99 0.91
CA GLN A 249 6.83 -1.54 2.15
C GLN A 249 8.27 -2.02 1.98
N GLU A 250 8.60 -2.66 0.86
CA GLU A 250 9.96 -3.13 0.53
C GLU A 250 10.99 -1.99 0.37
N ILE A 251 10.53 -0.75 0.07
CA ILE A 251 11.41 0.43 0.05
C ILE A 251 11.80 0.83 1.48
N ALA A 252 10.85 0.80 2.40
CA ALA A 252 11.07 1.17 3.79
C ALA A 252 11.73 0.05 4.59
N ASN A 253 11.42 -1.21 4.26
CA ASN A 253 11.95 -2.40 4.90
C ASN A 253 12.25 -3.48 3.85
N PRO A 254 13.53 -3.65 3.45
CA PRO A 254 13.92 -4.68 2.46
C PRO A 254 13.55 -6.12 2.86
N ASP A 255 13.38 -6.38 4.15
CA ASP A 255 12.99 -7.70 4.69
C ASP A 255 11.47 -7.84 4.85
N TYR A 256 10.66 -6.97 4.23
CA TYR A 256 9.21 -7.02 4.31
C TYR A 256 8.70 -8.40 3.87
N ALA A 257 7.92 -9.03 4.75
CA ALA A 257 7.24 -10.28 4.43
C ALA A 257 5.91 -9.96 3.75
N PHE A 258 5.72 -10.49 2.54
CA PHE A 258 4.47 -10.33 1.81
C PHE A 258 3.28 -10.89 2.60
N THR A 259 2.19 -10.12 2.67
CA THR A 259 0.97 -10.50 3.38
C THR A 259 -0.25 -9.89 2.69
N LEU A 260 -1.40 -10.57 2.78
CA LEU A 260 -2.70 -10.02 2.38
C LEU A 260 -3.32 -9.12 3.44
N ARG A 261 -2.74 -9.05 4.65
CA ARG A 261 -3.25 -8.18 5.70
C ARG A 261 -3.01 -6.71 5.38
N PRO A 262 -4.04 -5.85 5.48
CA PRO A 262 -3.88 -4.40 5.33
C PRO A 262 -2.85 -3.84 6.32
N PRO A 263 -1.97 -2.93 5.90
CA PRO A 263 -1.02 -2.29 6.81
C PRO A 263 -1.74 -1.40 7.82
N VAL A 264 -1.29 -1.45 9.08
CA VAL A 264 -1.73 -0.54 10.14
C VAL A 264 -0.55 0.28 10.60
N ARG A 265 -0.58 1.58 10.32
CA ARG A 265 0.47 2.52 10.69
C ARG A 265 0.02 3.37 11.87
N ARG A 266 0.85 3.44 12.90
CA ARG A 266 0.60 4.21 14.12
C ARG A 266 1.78 5.13 14.39
N PRO A 267 1.87 6.28 13.69
CA PRO A 267 2.95 7.22 13.92
C PRO A 267 2.83 7.86 15.32
N HIS A 268 3.97 8.15 15.92
CA HIS A 268 4.01 8.90 17.17
C HIS A 268 3.61 10.36 16.92
N HIS A 269 2.90 11.00 17.85
CA HIS A 269 2.40 12.38 17.70
C HIS A 269 3.50 13.42 17.44
N ALA A 270 4.76 13.15 17.82
CA ALA A 270 5.90 14.03 17.52
C ALA A 270 6.37 13.97 16.05
N ILE A 271 5.75 13.16 15.19
CA ILE A 271 6.13 13.05 13.79
C ILE A 271 5.97 14.38 13.04
N SER A 272 6.93 14.72 12.20
CA SER A 272 6.84 15.89 11.34
C SER A 272 5.93 15.66 10.13
N ALA A 273 5.45 16.73 9.49
CA ALA A 273 4.71 16.65 8.23
C ALA A 273 5.50 15.88 7.14
N ARG A 274 6.82 16.04 7.11
CA ARG A 274 7.68 15.28 6.20
C ARG A 274 7.73 13.79 6.53
N GLY A 275 7.75 13.43 7.81
CA GLY A 275 7.67 12.02 8.22
C GLY A 275 6.35 11.37 7.80
N LEU A 276 5.23 12.14 7.86
CA LEU A 276 3.93 11.66 7.39
C LEU A 276 3.89 11.50 5.87
N LEU A 277 4.34 12.50 5.10
CA LEU A 277 4.21 12.51 3.64
C LEU A 277 5.36 11.76 2.94
N GLY A 278 6.56 11.78 3.50
CA GLY A 278 7.73 11.20 2.84
C GLY A 278 8.42 12.16 1.87
N GLY A 279 9.04 11.60 0.84
CA GLY A 279 9.73 12.35 -0.22
C GLY A 279 11.22 12.48 -0.01
N GLY A 280 11.79 13.63 -0.43
CA GLY A 280 13.22 13.89 -0.34
C GLY A 280 14.03 13.25 -1.47
N ARG A 281 15.37 13.39 -1.41
CA ARG A 281 16.26 12.96 -2.49
C ARG A 281 16.12 11.50 -2.89
N TRP A 282 15.83 10.62 -1.94
CA TRP A 282 15.77 9.18 -2.16
C TRP A 282 14.36 8.65 -2.41
N GLY A 283 13.34 9.51 -2.37
CA GLY A 283 11.95 9.08 -2.56
C GLY A 283 11.46 8.13 -1.47
N THR A 284 11.84 8.40 -0.21
CA THR A 284 11.44 7.56 0.92
C THR A 284 9.94 7.71 1.18
N PRO A 285 9.15 6.62 1.26
CA PRO A 285 7.74 6.70 1.59
C PRO A 285 7.53 7.21 3.03
N GLY A 286 6.52 8.06 3.21
CA GLY A 286 6.06 8.48 4.53
C GLY A 286 4.99 7.54 5.08
N GLU A 287 4.53 7.81 6.31
CA GLU A 287 3.55 6.98 7.00
C GLU A 287 2.22 6.86 6.23
N VAL A 288 1.80 7.90 5.50
CA VAL A 288 0.56 7.85 4.69
C VAL A 288 0.68 6.89 3.50
N THR A 289 1.86 6.81 2.88
CA THR A 289 2.14 5.86 1.80
C THR A 289 2.29 4.44 2.36
N LEU A 290 2.94 4.30 3.50
CA LEU A 290 3.06 3.00 4.19
C LEU A 290 1.71 2.51 4.75
N ALA A 291 0.73 3.40 4.92
CA ALA A 291 -0.65 3.06 5.28
C ALA A 291 -1.55 2.81 4.05
N HIS A 292 -1.03 2.90 2.83
CA HIS A 292 -1.81 2.70 1.60
C HIS A 292 -2.57 1.38 1.62
N ARG A 293 -3.84 1.39 1.18
CA ARG A 293 -4.79 0.25 1.25
C ARG A 293 -5.11 -0.25 2.66
N GLY A 294 -4.54 0.38 3.70
CA GLY A 294 -4.71 0.03 5.09
C GLY A 294 -5.22 1.18 5.94
N VAL A 295 -4.68 1.29 7.16
CA VAL A 295 -5.14 2.23 8.19
C VAL A 295 -4.00 3.10 8.69
N LEU A 296 -4.25 4.41 8.75
CA LEU A 296 -3.47 5.36 9.52
C LEU A 296 -4.19 5.61 10.85
N LEU A 297 -3.60 5.18 11.95
CA LEU A 297 -4.15 5.32 13.29
C LEU A 297 -3.44 6.46 14.00
N LEU A 298 -4.17 7.54 14.31
CA LEU A 298 -3.66 8.68 15.07
C LEU A 298 -4.18 8.60 16.49
N ASP A 299 -3.38 8.03 17.38
CA ASP A 299 -3.70 8.05 18.80
C ASP A 299 -3.43 9.45 19.39
N GLU A 300 -4.35 9.97 20.20
CA GLU A 300 -4.27 11.34 20.74
C GLU A 300 -4.08 12.39 19.62
N MET A 301 -4.92 12.36 18.58
CA MET A 301 -4.79 13.19 17.38
C MET A 301 -4.53 14.67 17.66
N LEU A 302 -5.10 15.22 18.75
CA LEU A 302 -4.93 16.63 19.13
C LEU A 302 -3.54 16.97 19.72
N GLU A 303 -2.69 15.97 19.96
CA GLU A 303 -1.29 16.17 20.37
C GLU A 303 -0.33 16.30 19.18
N PHE A 304 -0.77 15.95 17.98
CA PHE A 304 0.00 16.17 16.76
C PHE A 304 0.13 17.68 16.46
N SER A 305 1.24 18.07 15.80
CA SER A 305 1.39 19.45 15.37
C SER A 305 0.34 19.83 14.32
N HIS A 306 -0.10 21.09 14.33
CA HIS A 306 -1.03 21.63 13.33
C HIS A 306 -0.52 21.40 11.89
N ALA A 307 0.80 21.53 11.66
CA ALA A 307 1.41 21.30 10.36
C ALA A 307 1.30 19.83 9.92
N SER A 308 1.52 18.87 10.84
CA SER A 308 1.39 17.45 10.57
C SER A 308 -0.04 17.05 10.23
N LEU A 309 -1.03 17.56 10.99
CA LEU A 309 -2.43 17.29 10.70
C LEU A 309 -2.86 17.92 9.37
N ASN A 310 -2.47 19.18 9.11
CA ASN A 310 -2.84 19.84 7.86
C ASN A 310 -2.25 19.15 6.61
N ALA A 311 -1.09 18.50 6.76
CA ALA A 311 -0.46 17.72 5.69
C ALA A 311 -1.31 16.52 5.23
N LEU A 312 -2.21 16.00 6.06
CA LEU A 312 -3.10 14.89 5.72
C LEU A 312 -4.23 15.29 4.77
N ARG A 313 -4.46 16.61 4.55
CA ARG A 313 -5.57 17.09 3.74
C ARG A 313 -5.54 16.56 2.30
N GLU A 314 -4.40 16.71 1.64
CA GLU A 314 -4.25 16.28 0.25
C GLU A 314 -4.38 14.76 0.07
N PRO A 315 -3.66 13.91 0.85
CA PRO A 315 -3.81 12.47 0.74
C PRO A 315 -5.22 11.96 1.07
N MET A 316 -5.94 12.59 2.01
CA MET A 316 -7.34 12.23 2.31
C MET A 316 -8.30 12.58 1.16
N ASP A 317 -8.01 13.60 0.36
CA ASP A 317 -8.87 13.99 -0.77
C ASP A 317 -8.57 13.19 -2.05
N ARG A 318 -7.28 12.94 -2.32
CA ARG A 318 -6.82 12.39 -3.60
C ARG A 318 -6.43 10.92 -3.53
N GLY A 319 -6.25 10.36 -2.34
CA GLY A 319 -5.69 9.02 -2.16
C GLY A 319 -4.24 8.90 -2.64
N ALA A 320 -3.57 10.02 -2.88
CA ALA A 320 -2.19 10.12 -3.34
C ALA A 320 -1.58 11.47 -2.96
N ILE A 321 -0.25 11.54 -2.94
CA ILE A 321 0.51 12.77 -2.76
C ILE A 321 1.56 12.91 -3.87
N GLU A 322 1.85 14.13 -4.26
CA GLU A 322 2.93 14.42 -5.20
C GLU A 322 4.17 14.87 -4.43
N CYS A 323 5.24 14.09 -4.52
CA CYS A 323 6.53 14.38 -3.91
C CYS A 323 7.60 14.65 -4.98
N THR A 324 8.52 15.57 -4.71
CA THR A 324 9.67 15.77 -5.59
C THR A 324 10.79 14.81 -5.21
N VAL A 325 11.15 13.92 -6.12
CA VAL A 325 12.25 12.96 -5.99
C VAL A 325 13.29 13.25 -7.06
N ASN A 326 14.53 13.57 -6.68
CA ASN A 326 15.60 13.95 -7.60
C ASN A 326 15.21 15.05 -8.61
N GLY A 327 14.41 16.03 -8.17
CA GLY A 327 13.92 17.13 -9.01
C GLY A 327 12.77 16.77 -9.97
N LYS A 328 12.20 15.56 -9.87
CA LYS A 328 11.05 15.12 -10.67
C LYS A 328 9.82 14.93 -9.76
N PRO A 329 8.63 15.37 -10.21
CA PRO A 329 7.39 15.06 -9.52
C PRO A 329 7.15 13.56 -9.60
N THR A 330 6.88 12.94 -8.45
CA THR A 330 6.62 11.51 -8.31
C THR A 330 5.38 11.33 -7.45
N LEU A 331 4.43 10.55 -7.95
CA LEU A 331 3.19 10.26 -7.25
C LEU A 331 3.39 9.11 -6.27
N PHE A 332 3.04 9.34 -5.00
CA PHE A 332 3.07 8.34 -3.94
C PHE A 332 1.62 8.01 -3.57
N PRO A 333 1.20 6.74 -3.62
CA PRO A 333 -0.15 6.37 -3.25
C PRO A 333 -0.36 6.55 -1.75
N ALA A 334 -1.54 7.01 -1.36
CA ALA A 334 -1.89 7.31 0.02
C ALA A 334 -3.40 7.10 0.27
N SER A 335 -3.98 6.05 -0.34
CA SER A 335 -5.37 5.67 -0.10
C SER A 335 -5.46 4.87 1.20
N PHE A 336 -5.47 5.55 2.32
CA PHE A 336 -5.60 4.97 3.66
C PHE A 336 -6.93 5.33 4.28
N GLN A 337 -7.36 4.55 5.27
CA GLN A 337 -8.45 4.87 6.16
C GLN A 337 -7.91 5.54 7.43
N LEU A 338 -8.48 6.69 7.82
CA LEU A 338 -8.07 7.38 9.04
C LEU A 338 -8.93 6.91 10.21
N ILE A 339 -8.29 6.39 11.25
CA ILE A 339 -8.88 6.12 12.55
C ILE A 339 -8.13 6.97 13.58
N ALA A 340 -8.84 7.81 14.31
CA ALA A 340 -8.24 8.73 15.27
C ALA A 340 -8.89 8.63 16.64
N THR A 341 -8.11 8.89 17.68
CA THR A 341 -8.62 9.06 19.05
C THR A 341 -8.32 10.48 19.54
N ALA A 342 -9.16 11.00 20.42
CA ALA A 342 -8.93 12.27 21.09
C ALA A 342 -9.51 12.27 22.50
N ASN A 343 -8.97 13.12 23.36
CA ASN A 343 -9.59 13.46 24.62
C ASN A 343 -10.57 14.64 24.40
N PRO A 344 -11.63 14.79 25.20
CA PRO A 344 -12.61 15.86 25.02
C PRO A 344 -12.07 17.24 25.39
N CYS A 345 -11.02 17.30 26.22
CA CYS A 345 -10.35 18.52 26.68
C CYS A 345 -8.94 18.20 27.20
N PRO A 346 -8.11 19.19 27.53
CA PRO A 346 -6.76 18.94 28.06
C PRO A 346 -6.70 18.03 29.30
N CYS A 347 -7.64 18.13 30.26
CA CYS A 347 -7.70 17.23 31.40
C CYS A 347 -8.35 15.88 31.08
N GLY A 348 -9.09 15.77 29.95
CA GLY A 348 -9.73 14.54 29.48
C GLY A 348 -11.12 14.23 30.07
N TYR A 349 -11.68 15.07 30.95
CA TYR A 349 -12.90 14.72 31.67
C TYR A 349 -14.14 15.52 31.30
N ARG A 350 -14.08 16.46 30.33
CA ARG A 350 -15.25 17.25 29.93
C ARG A 350 -16.39 16.38 29.40
N GLY A 351 -17.53 16.40 30.08
CA GLY A 351 -18.70 15.56 29.79
C GLY A 351 -18.61 14.13 30.31
N TYR A 352 -17.52 13.77 31.04
CA TYR A 352 -17.30 12.44 31.58
C TYR A 352 -16.99 12.41 33.08
N GLY A 353 -16.89 13.58 33.72
CA GLY A 353 -16.57 13.71 35.16
C GLY A 353 -16.18 15.12 35.52
N ASP A 354 -15.43 15.30 36.63
CA ASP A 354 -15.00 16.58 37.12
C ASP A 354 -13.92 17.19 36.21
N CYS A 355 -14.34 18.06 35.31
CA CYS A 355 -13.48 18.80 34.41
C CYS A 355 -13.01 20.11 35.01
N SER A 356 -11.69 20.30 35.08
CA SER A 356 -11.06 21.55 35.59
C SER A 356 -10.71 22.55 34.49
N CYS A 357 -11.00 22.28 33.21
CA CYS A 357 -10.62 23.12 32.09
C CYS A 357 -11.60 24.28 31.90
N HIS A 358 -11.07 25.50 31.67
CA HIS A 358 -11.88 26.61 31.22
C HIS A 358 -12.29 26.42 29.75
N ASP A 359 -13.42 27.03 29.35
CA ASP A 359 -13.92 26.91 27.96
C ASP A 359 -12.91 27.40 26.92
N LEU A 360 -12.12 28.43 27.26
CA LEU A 360 -11.05 28.91 26.37
C LEU A 360 -9.94 27.87 26.14
N ASP A 361 -9.60 27.09 27.17
CA ASP A 361 -8.57 26.05 27.05
C ASP A 361 -9.08 24.89 26.18
N VAL A 362 -10.35 24.53 26.33
CA VAL A 362 -11.01 23.53 25.48
C VAL A 362 -11.05 23.99 24.03
N ARG A 363 -11.40 25.26 23.77
CA ARG A 363 -11.37 25.82 22.42
C ARG A 363 -9.97 25.79 21.82
N ARG A 364 -8.94 26.24 22.56
CA ARG A 364 -7.53 26.17 22.12
C ARG A 364 -7.06 24.74 21.84
N TYR A 365 -7.51 23.78 22.63
CA TYR A 365 -7.18 22.38 22.44
C TYR A 365 -7.71 21.85 21.11
N TRP A 366 -8.98 22.13 20.79
CA TRP A 366 -9.60 21.71 19.54
C TRP A 366 -9.12 22.49 18.31
N THR A 367 -8.66 23.73 18.46
CA THR A 367 -8.06 24.49 17.33
C THR A 367 -6.74 23.88 16.83
N ARG A 368 -6.13 22.94 17.56
CA ARG A 368 -4.99 22.18 17.06
C ARG A 368 -5.35 21.31 15.84
N CYS A 369 -6.59 20.82 15.77
CA CYS A 369 -7.07 20.12 14.59
C CYS A 369 -7.62 21.12 13.57
N PRO A 370 -7.05 21.17 12.35
CA PRO A 370 -7.58 22.02 11.29
C PRO A 370 -9.04 21.67 10.95
N GLY A 371 -9.91 22.68 10.85
CA GLY A 371 -11.31 22.48 10.46
C GLY A 371 -11.48 21.63 9.21
N PRO A 372 -10.69 21.86 8.13
CA PRO A 372 -10.75 21.03 6.94
C PRO A 372 -10.48 19.53 7.15
N ILE A 373 -9.73 19.13 8.18
CA ILE A 373 -9.53 17.72 8.52
C ILE A 373 -10.78 17.16 9.20
N LEU A 374 -11.37 17.89 10.14
CA LEU A 374 -12.62 17.50 10.82
C LEU A 374 -13.76 17.30 9.81
N ASP A 375 -13.86 18.15 8.79
CA ASP A 375 -14.87 18.02 7.73
C ASP A 375 -14.70 16.74 6.89
N ARG A 376 -13.48 16.15 6.87
CA ARG A 376 -13.18 14.90 6.16
C ARG A 376 -13.48 13.65 6.98
N ILE A 377 -13.60 13.79 8.29
CA ILE A 377 -13.99 12.70 9.17
C ILE A 377 -15.46 12.35 8.91
N ASP A 378 -15.77 11.08 8.70
CA ASP A 378 -17.12 10.62 8.39
C ASP A 378 -17.93 10.47 9.66
N ILE A 379 -17.33 9.94 10.71
CA ILE A 379 -17.99 9.63 11.97
C ILE A 379 -17.19 10.19 13.14
N VAL A 380 -17.88 10.87 14.05
CA VAL A 380 -17.33 11.26 15.36
C VAL A 380 -18.16 10.56 16.42
N HIS A 381 -17.53 9.65 17.17
CA HIS A 381 -18.18 8.88 18.21
C HIS A 381 -17.64 9.20 19.60
N HIS A 382 -18.55 9.40 20.55
CA HIS A 382 -18.23 9.61 21.95
C HIS A 382 -18.25 8.29 22.70
N VAL A 383 -17.06 7.79 23.03
CA VAL A 383 -16.90 6.55 23.79
C VAL A 383 -17.16 6.82 25.27
N ASN A 384 -18.19 6.22 25.82
CA ASN A 384 -18.53 6.30 27.22
C ASN A 384 -18.02 5.09 27.99
N ARG A 385 -17.76 5.23 29.27
CA ARG A 385 -17.59 4.08 30.15
C ARG A 385 -18.93 3.36 30.23
N ASP A 386 -19.00 2.17 29.65
CA ASP A 386 -20.19 1.36 29.78
C ASP A 386 -20.30 0.86 31.21
N THR A 387 -21.36 1.29 31.92
CA THR A 387 -21.70 0.80 33.26
C THR A 387 -22.68 -0.36 33.19
N GLY A 388 -23.10 -0.76 31.98
CA GLY A 388 -24.10 -1.80 31.73
C GLY A 388 -23.46 -3.14 31.35
N ARG A 389 -23.72 -4.17 32.13
CA ARG A 389 -23.45 -5.56 31.83
C ARG A 389 -24.40 -6.09 30.73
N GLU A 390 -24.28 -5.62 29.50
CA GLU A 390 -24.88 -6.33 28.38
C GLU A 390 -23.98 -7.52 28.01
N GLN A 391 -24.22 -8.63 28.68
CA GLN A 391 -23.76 -9.96 28.29
C GLN A 391 -24.59 -10.36 27.07
N GLY A 392 -24.04 -10.35 25.84
CA GLY A 392 -24.74 -10.91 24.70
C GLY A 392 -24.51 -10.24 23.33
N GLY A 393 -23.38 -9.61 23.09
CA GLY A 393 -23.00 -9.14 21.75
C GLY A 393 -22.41 -10.27 20.88
N ALA A 394 -22.49 -10.11 19.56
CA ALA A 394 -21.78 -10.99 18.61
C ALA A 394 -20.27 -10.94 18.89
N SER A 395 -19.60 -12.09 18.78
CA SER A 395 -18.15 -12.16 18.95
C SER A 395 -17.43 -11.33 17.87
N LEU A 396 -16.18 -10.94 18.11
CA LEU A 396 -15.37 -10.23 17.11
C LEU A 396 -15.28 -11.03 15.81
N ASP A 397 -15.12 -12.35 15.89
CA ASP A 397 -15.05 -13.23 14.72
C ASP A 397 -16.33 -13.21 13.88
N ALA A 398 -17.50 -13.14 14.52
CA ALA A 398 -18.76 -13.00 13.82
C ALA A 398 -18.87 -11.65 13.07
N TRP A 399 -18.26 -10.60 13.60
CA TRP A 399 -18.18 -9.31 12.92
C TRP A 399 -17.16 -9.33 11.78
N VAL A 400 -16.04 -10.02 11.91
CA VAL A 400 -15.05 -10.21 10.83
C VAL A 400 -15.73 -10.81 9.59
N GLU A 401 -16.52 -11.89 9.77
CA GLU A 401 -17.20 -12.53 8.65
C GLU A 401 -18.25 -11.60 8.01
N ARG A 402 -19.05 -10.91 8.81
CA ARG A 402 -20.03 -9.91 8.28
C ARG A 402 -19.35 -8.77 7.51
N VAL A 403 -18.21 -8.27 7.99
CA VAL A 403 -17.44 -7.24 7.29
C VAL A 403 -16.93 -7.77 5.96
N ARG A 404 -16.45 -9.01 5.92
CA ARG A 404 -15.98 -9.65 4.68
C ARG A 404 -17.10 -9.78 3.65
N GLU A 405 -18.27 -10.28 4.05
CA GLU A 405 -19.44 -10.40 3.19
C GLU A 405 -19.91 -9.02 2.68
N ALA A 406 -20.01 -8.03 3.58
CA ALA A 406 -20.41 -6.67 3.21
C ALA A 406 -19.41 -6.02 2.23
N THR A 407 -18.10 -6.19 2.45
CA THR A 407 -17.09 -5.66 1.54
C THR A 407 -17.19 -6.29 0.15
N ALA A 408 -17.44 -7.60 0.06
CA ALA A 408 -17.64 -8.29 -1.21
C ALA A 408 -18.90 -7.78 -1.92
N LEU A 409 -20.00 -7.53 -1.19
CA LEU A 409 -21.23 -6.99 -1.73
C LEU A 409 -21.02 -5.56 -2.27
N LEU A 410 -20.35 -4.69 -1.51
CA LEU A 410 -20.01 -3.33 -1.93
C LEU A 410 -19.10 -3.31 -3.17
N ALA A 411 -18.13 -4.22 -3.26
CA ALA A 411 -17.26 -4.35 -4.42
C ALA A 411 -18.03 -4.80 -5.68
N SER A 412 -18.97 -5.74 -5.55
CA SER A 412 -19.80 -6.22 -6.67
C SER A 412 -20.77 -5.15 -7.16
N SER A 413 -21.17 -4.23 -6.26
CA SER A 413 -22.09 -3.12 -6.55
C SER A 413 -21.39 -1.89 -7.14
N SER A 414 -20.05 -1.86 -7.26
CA SER A 414 -19.29 -0.68 -7.73
C SER A 414 -19.58 -0.26 -9.19
N GLY A 415 -20.45 -0.97 -9.91
CA GLY A 415 -21.01 -0.56 -11.21
C GLY A 415 -22.52 -0.27 -11.19
N ARG A 416 -23.18 -0.48 -10.03
CA ARG A 416 -24.59 -0.16 -9.80
C ARG A 416 -24.65 0.78 -8.62
N THR A 417 -25.17 1.98 -8.80
CA THR A 417 -25.60 2.82 -7.69
C THR A 417 -26.54 1.98 -6.82
N SER A 418 -26.14 1.69 -5.56
CA SER A 418 -27.07 1.07 -4.60
C SER A 418 -28.34 1.88 -4.60
N THR A 419 -29.44 1.28 -4.99
CA THR A 419 -30.71 1.99 -5.13
C THR A 419 -31.24 2.29 -3.74
N LEU A 420 -31.33 3.56 -3.41
CA LEU A 420 -32.09 3.98 -2.24
C LEU A 420 -33.60 3.76 -2.55
N SER A 421 -34.32 3.14 -1.64
CA SER A 421 -35.79 3.08 -1.77
C SER A 421 -36.39 4.49 -1.73
N ASP A 422 -37.60 4.67 -2.24
CA ASP A 422 -38.30 5.97 -2.23
C ASP A 422 -38.44 6.52 -0.79
N ASP A 423 -38.65 5.63 0.18
CA ASP A 423 -38.73 5.99 1.60
C ASP A 423 -37.39 6.45 2.12
N ALA A 424 -36.29 5.77 1.79
CA ALA A 424 -34.93 6.17 2.17
C ALA A 424 -34.58 7.55 1.59
N HIS A 425 -34.93 7.80 0.32
CA HIS A 425 -34.76 9.11 -0.30
C HIS A 425 -35.53 10.22 0.44
N ARG A 426 -36.78 9.94 0.87
CA ARG A 426 -37.59 10.91 1.62
C ARG A 426 -36.99 11.21 3.00
N VAL A 427 -36.55 10.18 3.71
CA VAL A 427 -35.91 10.32 5.02
C VAL A 427 -34.61 11.13 4.90
N LEU A 428 -33.73 10.79 3.94
CA LEU A 428 -32.46 11.49 3.71
C LEU A 428 -32.70 12.98 3.42
N ARG A 429 -33.63 13.31 2.50
CA ARG A 429 -33.95 14.70 2.16
C ARG A 429 -34.44 15.49 3.37
N ARG A 430 -35.44 14.94 4.08
CA ARG A 430 -36.00 15.60 5.28
C ARG A 430 -34.93 15.84 6.36
N ALA A 431 -34.05 14.87 6.56
CA ALA A 431 -32.97 15.00 7.54
C ALA A 431 -31.96 16.07 7.12
N CYS A 432 -31.56 16.12 5.84
CA CYS A 432 -30.66 17.14 5.32
C CYS A 432 -31.23 18.55 5.45
N ASP A 433 -32.52 18.72 5.11
CA ASP A 433 -33.22 20.00 5.24
C ASP A 433 -33.30 20.46 6.70
N ARG A 434 -33.71 19.54 7.60
CA ARG A 434 -33.85 19.82 9.04
C ARG A 434 -32.52 20.18 9.73
N LEU A 435 -31.44 19.48 9.34
CA LEU A 435 -30.12 19.60 9.91
C LEU A 435 -29.26 20.65 9.19
N ARG A 436 -29.78 21.30 8.14
CA ARG A 436 -29.03 22.21 7.25
C ARG A 436 -27.71 21.58 6.79
N ALA A 437 -27.78 20.29 6.41
CA ALA A 437 -26.63 19.53 5.99
C ALA A 437 -26.10 20.03 4.64
N SER A 438 -24.77 20.05 4.48
CA SER A 438 -24.13 20.33 3.21
C SER A 438 -24.33 19.15 2.22
N GLU A 439 -24.12 19.38 0.93
CA GLU A 439 -24.14 18.27 -0.06
C GLU A 439 -23.13 17.18 0.30
N ARG A 440 -21.98 17.55 0.81
CA ARG A 440 -20.96 16.60 1.30
C ARG A 440 -21.46 15.74 2.47
N ASP A 441 -22.24 16.34 3.41
CA ASP A 441 -22.86 15.56 4.50
C ASP A 441 -23.89 14.58 3.96
N ARG A 442 -24.66 14.99 2.95
CA ARG A 442 -25.64 14.14 2.30
C ARG A 442 -25.00 12.92 1.63
N GLU A 443 -23.91 13.15 0.88
CA GLU A 443 -23.14 12.06 0.24
C GLU A 443 -22.58 11.09 1.30
N LYS A 444 -22.02 11.59 2.39
CA LYS A 444 -21.49 10.77 3.46
C LYS A 444 -22.57 9.96 4.19
N ILE A 445 -23.76 10.55 4.46
CA ILE A 445 -24.89 9.82 5.05
C ILE A 445 -25.34 8.72 4.10
N ALA A 446 -25.44 8.99 2.79
CA ALA A 446 -25.81 7.97 1.81
C ALA A 446 -24.80 6.83 1.73
N ALA A 447 -23.50 7.15 1.73
CA ALA A 447 -22.42 6.16 1.76
C ALA A 447 -22.46 5.28 3.02
N LEU A 448 -22.69 5.88 4.19
CA LEU A 448 -22.86 5.14 5.45
C LEU A 448 -24.08 4.23 5.40
N ALA A 449 -25.23 4.72 4.91
CA ALA A 449 -26.45 3.94 4.79
C ALA A 449 -26.27 2.74 3.85
N THR A 450 -25.52 2.91 2.75
CA THR A 450 -25.15 1.83 1.84
C THR A 450 -24.31 0.76 2.54
N THR A 451 -23.33 1.17 3.33
CA THR A 451 -22.49 0.24 4.10
C THR A 451 -23.33 -0.51 5.15
N ILE A 452 -24.24 0.16 5.83
CA ILE A 452 -25.13 -0.45 6.83
C ILE A 452 -26.04 -1.50 6.17
N ALA A 453 -26.63 -1.17 5.00
CA ALA A 453 -27.43 -2.12 4.24
C ALA A 453 -26.60 -3.36 3.83
N ALA A 454 -25.38 -3.16 3.35
CA ALA A 454 -24.47 -4.25 2.98
C ALA A 454 -24.10 -5.16 4.18
N LEU A 455 -23.89 -4.60 5.38
CA LEU A 455 -23.67 -5.37 6.62
C LEU A 455 -24.90 -6.18 7.05
N GLU A 456 -26.07 -5.82 6.58
CA GLU A 456 -27.32 -6.60 6.76
C GLU A 456 -27.60 -7.52 5.57
N GLY A 457 -26.65 -7.68 4.63
CA GLY A 457 -26.76 -8.54 3.45
C GLY A 457 -27.78 -8.04 2.42
N ARG A 458 -28.01 -6.72 2.34
CA ARG A 458 -29.00 -6.10 1.45
C ARG A 458 -28.34 -5.26 0.37
N ASP A 459 -28.84 -5.40 -0.86
CA ASP A 459 -28.42 -4.57 -2.01
C ASP A 459 -29.18 -3.23 -2.06
N GLU A 460 -30.35 -3.15 -1.43
CA GLU A 460 -31.20 -1.96 -1.41
C GLU A 460 -31.10 -1.24 -0.07
N VAL A 461 -30.93 0.09 -0.12
CA VAL A 461 -30.88 0.95 1.06
C VAL A 461 -32.31 1.34 1.47
N LEU A 462 -32.75 0.88 2.64
CA LEU A 462 -34.05 1.18 3.21
C LEU A 462 -33.99 2.38 4.19
N ALA A 463 -35.15 2.92 4.55
CA ALA A 463 -35.25 4.05 5.49
C ALA A 463 -34.52 3.82 6.84
N PRO A 464 -34.59 2.64 7.51
CA PRO A 464 -33.85 2.40 8.75
C PRO A 464 -32.34 2.55 8.61
N HIS A 465 -31.75 2.15 7.45
CA HIS A 465 -30.30 2.29 7.22
C HIS A 465 -29.89 3.77 7.16
N VAL A 466 -30.75 4.63 6.56
CA VAL A 466 -30.53 6.08 6.51
C VAL A 466 -30.67 6.69 7.91
N GLU A 467 -31.67 6.24 8.69
CA GLU A 467 -31.87 6.71 10.07
C GLU A 467 -30.65 6.39 10.95
N GLU A 468 -30.12 5.17 10.87
CA GLU A 468 -28.91 4.79 11.57
C GLU A 468 -27.69 5.60 11.10
N ALA A 469 -27.52 5.79 9.79
CA ALA A 469 -26.44 6.60 9.22
C ALA A 469 -26.47 8.04 9.71
N ILE A 470 -27.66 8.62 9.87
CA ILE A 470 -27.87 9.97 10.44
C ILE A 470 -27.44 10.01 11.91
N VAL A 471 -27.69 8.95 12.69
CA VAL A 471 -27.24 8.87 14.08
C VAL A 471 -25.73 8.92 14.16
N TRP A 472 -25.03 8.17 13.32
CA TRP A 472 -23.57 8.14 13.27
C TRP A 472 -22.94 9.42 12.70
N ARG A 473 -23.58 10.04 11.72
CA ARG A 473 -23.12 11.25 11.04
C ARG A 473 -23.90 12.49 11.48
N ARG A 474 -24.44 12.64 12.66
CA ARG A 474 -25.19 13.86 13.01
C ARG A 474 -24.43 15.10 12.55
N PRO A 475 -24.93 15.87 11.54
CA PRO A 475 -24.43 17.19 11.24
C PRO A 475 -24.65 18.06 12.48
N GLY A 476 -23.62 18.27 13.29
CA GLY A 476 -23.74 18.90 14.61
C GLY A 476 -23.32 18.01 15.78
N SER A 477 -23.02 16.69 15.59
CA SER A 477 -22.35 15.88 16.62
C SER A 477 -20.85 16.21 16.74
N LEU A 478 -20.31 16.97 15.80
CA LEU A 478 -19.19 17.90 16.03
C LEU A 478 -19.55 18.99 17.09
N SER A 479 -20.75 18.91 17.68
CA SER A 479 -21.29 19.91 18.59
C SER A 479 -20.47 20.15 19.87
N PRO A 480 -19.84 19.17 20.54
CA PRO A 480 -18.86 19.51 21.58
C PRO A 480 -17.62 20.16 20.99
N VAL A 481 -17.26 19.83 19.74
CA VAL A 481 -16.16 20.44 19.01
C VAL A 481 -16.59 21.81 18.45
N ARG A 482 -17.76 21.92 17.81
CA ARG A 482 -18.30 23.19 17.34
C ARG A 482 -18.69 24.10 18.49
N ASN A 483 -19.38 23.64 19.54
CA ASN A 483 -19.69 24.43 20.71
C ASN A 483 -18.46 24.76 21.57
N ALA A 484 -17.35 24.03 21.41
CA ALA A 484 -16.06 24.42 21.99
C ALA A 484 -15.27 25.38 21.10
N ILE A 485 -15.61 25.46 19.78
CA ILE A 485 -14.96 26.33 18.80
C ILE A 485 -15.74 27.60 18.50
N THR A 486 -17.08 27.64 18.70
CA THR A 486 -17.93 28.84 18.67
C THR A 486 -18.14 29.37 20.07
#